data_d703a6e0b5079eaefe6e75457b07e175
#
_entry.id   d703a6e0b5079eaefe6e75457b07e175
#
_cell.length_a   1.000
_cell.length_b   1.000
_cell.length_c   1.000
_cell.angle_alpha   90.00
_cell.angle_beta   90.00
_cell.angle_gamma   90.00
#
_symmetry.space_group_name_H-M   'P 1'
#
loop_
_entity.id
_entity.type
_entity.pdbx_description
1 polymer ?
#
loop_
_entity_poly.entity_id
_entity_poly.type
_entity_poly.pdbx_seq_one_letter_code
_entity_poly.pdbx_strand_id
1 'polypeptide(L)'
;MQVNGDLGNIKTYLLKELEDLYTLSVPIGQLSTHELNERMLAITDILDREVAVYMNRQGKIVQVSLGDADTVDLPEVQRQA
;
A
#
# COMPACT_ATOMS: atom_id res chain seq x y z
N MET A 1 7.09 10.03 5.21
CA MET A 1 5.70 10.01 4.78
C MET A 1 4.91 9.10 5.67
N GLN A 2 3.66 9.42 5.89
CA GLN A 2 2.87 8.77 6.92
C GLN A 2 2.08 7.60 6.36
N VAL A 3 2.11 6.48 7.09
CA VAL A 3 1.24 5.34 6.83
C VAL A 3 0.07 5.42 7.81
N ASN A 4 -1.15 5.30 7.29
CA ASN A 4 -2.37 5.36 8.10
C ASN A 4 -2.77 3.96 8.55
N GLY A 5 -3.49 3.90 9.65
CA GLY A 5 -4.00 2.65 10.21
C GLY A 5 -3.40 2.31 11.56
N ASP A 6 -3.65 1.09 12.01
CA ASP A 6 -3.11 0.62 13.27
C ASP A 6 -1.70 0.08 13.07
N LEU A 7 -0.71 0.86 13.47
CA LEU A 7 0.70 0.53 13.31
C LEU A 7 1.32 -0.03 14.60
N GLY A 8 0.52 -0.29 15.62
CA GLY A 8 1.01 -0.91 16.84
C GLY A 8 1.54 -2.31 16.58
N ASN A 9 2.68 -2.64 17.20
CA ASN A 9 3.31 -3.95 17.07
C ASN A 9 3.85 -4.30 15.69
N ILE A 10 3.93 -3.33 14.78
CA ILE A 10 4.55 -3.53 13.48
C ILE A 10 6.08 -3.46 13.62
N LYS A 11 6.77 -4.42 13.01
CA LYS A 11 8.23 -4.40 12.94
C LYS A 11 8.70 -3.22 12.09
N THR A 12 9.81 -2.62 12.51
CA THR A 12 10.36 -1.44 11.84
C THR A 12 10.60 -1.65 10.35
N TYR A 13 11.10 -2.83 9.96
CA TYR A 13 11.36 -3.06 8.55
C TYR A 13 10.08 -3.11 7.69
N LEU A 14 8.98 -3.58 8.27
CA LEU A 14 7.69 -3.59 7.56
C LEU A 14 7.11 -2.20 7.44
N LEU A 15 7.25 -1.39 8.48
CA LEU A 15 6.84 0.02 8.39
C LEU A 15 7.63 0.73 7.31
N LYS A 16 8.92 0.48 7.21
CA LYS A 16 9.73 1.07 6.17
C LYS A 16 9.29 0.61 4.78
N GLU A 17 8.94 -0.65 4.62
CA GLU A 17 8.43 -1.14 3.33
C GLU A 17 7.12 -0.47 2.94
N LEU A 18 6.24 -0.23 3.90
CA LEU A 18 5.01 0.53 3.65
C LEU A 18 5.32 1.97 3.23
N GLU A 19 6.25 2.61 3.92
CA GLU A 19 6.68 3.97 3.57
C GLU A 19 7.31 4.01 2.17
N ASP A 20 8.05 2.99 1.80
CA ASP A 20 8.71 2.92 0.50
C ASP A 20 7.72 2.82 -0.67
N LEU A 21 6.47 2.43 -0.41
CA LEU A 21 5.45 2.43 -1.45
C LEU A 21 5.21 3.84 -2.01
N TYR A 22 5.44 4.87 -1.23
CA TYR A 22 5.32 6.25 -1.71
C TYR A 22 6.32 6.60 -2.81
N THR A 23 7.39 5.83 -2.95
CA THR A 23 8.39 6.09 -3.99
C THR A 23 8.00 5.54 -5.36
N LEU A 24 6.95 4.72 -5.41
CA LEU A 24 6.48 4.12 -6.64
C LEU A 24 5.48 5.03 -7.33
N SER A 25 5.39 4.89 -8.65
CA SER A 25 4.39 5.59 -9.43
C SER A 25 3.80 4.64 -10.47
N VAL A 26 2.58 4.92 -10.89
CA VAL A 26 1.87 4.10 -11.86
C VAL A 26 1.66 4.94 -13.12
N PRO A 27 2.06 4.44 -14.29
CA PRO A 27 1.88 5.20 -15.54
C PRO A 27 0.43 5.58 -15.77
N ILE A 28 0.23 6.71 -16.43
CA ILE A 28 -1.12 7.18 -16.78
C ILE A 28 -1.80 6.13 -17.64
N GLY A 29 -3.05 5.83 -17.33
CA GLY A 29 -3.83 4.83 -18.04
C GLY A 29 -3.74 3.42 -17.49
N GLN A 30 -2.88 3.19 -16.50
CA GLN A 30 -2.80 1.89 -15.82
C GLN A 30 -3.46 1.96 -14.44
N LEU A 31 -3.99 0.84 -13.97
CA LEU A 31 -4.55 0.74 -12.62
C LEU A 31 -3.47 0.47 -11.58
N SER A 32 -2.44 -0.26 -11.97
CA SER A 32 -1.35 -0.63 -11.07
C SER A 32 -0.14 -1.07 -11.89
N THR A 33 0.95 -1.40 -11.19
CA THR A 33 2.13 -2.00 -11.81
C THR A 33 2.43 -3.33 -11.12
N HIS A 34 3.18 -4.18 -11.80
CA HIS A 34 3.61 -5.45 -11.26
C HIS A 34 4.42 -5.26 -9.96
N GLU A 35 5.33 -4.28 -9.97
CA GLU A 35 6.15 -3.99 -8.79
C GLU A 35 5.30 -3.57 -7.59
N LEU A 36 4.34 -2.67 -7.79
CA LEU A 36 3.46 -2.22 -6.72
C LEU A 36 2.66 -3.40 -6.16
N ASN A 37 2.08 -4.20 -7.05
CA ASN A 37 1.28 -5.35 -6.64
C ASN A 37 2.10 -6.36 -5.84
N GLU A 38 3.30 -6.67 -6.30
CA GLU A 38 4.16 -7.62 -5.59
C GLU A 38 4.55 -7.13 -4.21
N ARG A 39 4.90 -5.86 -4.09
CA ARG A 39 5.27 -5.29 -2.79
C ARG A 39 4.11 -5.30 -1.82
N MET A 40 2.91 -4.93 -2.28
CA MET A 40 1.71 -4.95 -1.45
C MET A 40 1.34 -6.36 -1.00
N LEU A 41 1.40 -7.32 -1.92
CA LEU A 41 1.11 -8.72 -1.59
C LEU A 41 2.10 -9.29 -0.58
N ALA A 42 3.39 -8.98 -0.72
CA ALA A 42 4.40 -9.45 0.22
C ALA A 42 4.13 -8.93 1.63
N ILE A 43 3.75 -7.67 1.77
CA ILE A 43 3.43 -7.08 3.07
C ILE A 43 2.16 -7.72 3.64
N THR A 44 1.13 -7.88 2.81
CA THR A 44 -0.13 -8.51 3.21
C THR A 44 0.10 -9.94 3.69
N ASP A 45 0.94 -10.71 2.99
CA ASP A 45 1.23 -12.09 3.38
C ASP A 45 1.93 -12.18 4.74
N ILE A 46 2.82 -11.25 5.02
CA ILE A 46 3.55 -11.23 6.31
C ILE A 46 2.64 -10.78 7.45
N LEU A 47 1.87 -9.72 7.23
CA LEU A 47 1.06 -9.11 8.28
C LEU A 47 -0.34 -9.70 8.41
N ASP A 48 -0.81 -10.41 7.39
CA ASP A 48 -2.18 -10.89 7.31
C ASP A 48 -3.17 -9.73 7.47
N ARG A 49 -2.89 -8.61 6.79
CA ARG A 49 -3.68 -7.39 6.86
C ARG A 49 -3.75 -6.75 5.48
N GLU A 50 -4.88 -6.11 5.18
CA GLU A 50 -5.06 -5.42 3.91
C GLU A 50 -4.15 -4.20 3.82
N VAL A 51 -3.48 -4.06 2.68
CA VAL A 51 -2.71 -2.86 2.34
C VAL A 51 -3.45 -2.12 1.24
N ALA A 52 -3.72 -0.85 1.45
CA ALA A 52 -4.39 -0.02 0.46
C ALA A 52 -3.51 1.18 0.11
N VAL A 53 -3.45 1.50 -1.18
CA VAL A 53 -2.78 2.71 -1.64
C VAL A 53 -3.76 3.57 -2.44
N TYR A 54 -3.59 4.87 -2.32
CA TYR A 54 -4.38 5.85 -3.06
C TYR A 54 -3.44 6.66 -3.93
N MET A 55 -3.80 6.83 -5.20
CA MET A 55 -2.99 7.56 -6.18
C MET A 55 -3.73 8.79 -6.66
N ASN A 56 -2.96 9.82 -7.02
CA ASN A 56 -3.52 10.97 -7.72
C ASN A 56 -3.63 10.66 -9.23
N ARG A 57 -4.08 11.65 -10.00
CA ARG A 57 -4.30 11.49 -11.44
C ARG A 57 -3.01 11.17 -12.20
N GLN A 58 -1.87 11.63 -11.70
CA GLN A 58 -0.57 11.38 -12.32
C GLN A 58 -0.02 10.01 -11.98
N GLY A 59 -0.72 9.23 -11.14
CA GLY A 59 -0.26 7.91 -10.72
C GLY A 59 0.74 7.93 -9.57
N LYS A 60 0.87 9.07 -8.90
CA LYS A 60 1.73 9.20 -7.73
C LYS A 60 0.97 8.75 -6.49
N ILE A 61 1.59 7.90 -5.69
CA ILE A 61 0.97 7.43 -4.45
C ILE A 61 0.96 8.56 -3.43
N VAL A 62 -0.22 8.90 -2.95
CA VAL A 62 -0.44 10.02 -2.02
C VAL A 62 -0.86 9.54 -0.64
N GLN A 63 -1.30 8.30 -0.51
CA GLN A 63 -1.67 7.73 0.78
C GLN A 63 -1.46 6.23 0.78
N VAL A 64 -0.90 5.72 1.88
CA VAL A 64 -0.74 4.29 2.14
C VAL A 64 -1.46 4.00 3.45
N SER A 65 -2.29 2.95 3.47
CA SER A 65 -3.06 2.56 4.65
C SER A 65 -2.92 1.08 4.92
N LEU A 66 -2.95 0.73 6.19
CA LEU A 66 -2.93 -0.64 6.66
C LEU A 66 -4.25 -0.92 7.38
N GLY A 67 -4.99 -1.91 6.91
CA GLY A 67 -6.26 -2.28 7.50
C GLY A 67 -6.13 -3.07 8.79
N ASP A 68 -7.28 -3.37 9.40
CA ASP A 68 -7.33 -4.18 10.61
C ASP A 68 -7.09 -5.65 10.30
N ALA A 69 -6.64 -6.41 11.30
CA ALA A 69 -6.32 -7.82 11.15
C ALA A 69 -7.54 -8.68 10.78
N ASP A 70 -8.74 -8.19 11.07
CA ASP A 70 -9.98 -8.96 10.85
C ASP A 70 -10.59 -8.76 9.47
N THR A 71 -10.03 -7.87 8.66
CA THR A 71 -10.63 -7.48 7.38
C THR A 71 -9.70 -7.74 6.21
N VAL A 72 -8.90 -8.78 6.31
CA VAL A 72 -7.88 -9.02 5.30
C VAL A 72 -8.45 -9.73 4.10
N ASP A 73 -8.14 -9.16 2.96
CA ASP A 73 -8.31 -9.79 1.68
C ASP A 73 -7.12 -9.41 0.81
N LEU A 74 -7.37 -9.10 -0.45
CA LEU A 74 -6.33 -8.70 -1.37
C LEU A 74 -5.96 -7.24 -1.16
N PRO A 75 -4.71 -6.86 -1.45
CA PRO A 75 -4.32 -5.47 -1.46
C PRO A 75 -5.20 -4.64 -2.39
N GLU A 76 -5.41 -3.40 -2.05
CA GLU A 76 -6.28 -2.51 -2.81
C GLU A 76 -5.52 -1.31 -3.34
N VAL A 77 -5.73 -0.99 -4.62
CA VAL A 77 -5.20 0.22 -5.25
C VAL A 77 -6.38 1.07 -5.70
N GLN A 78 -6.40 2.31 -5.24
CA GLN A 78 -7.44 3.26 -5.63
C GLN A 78 -6.80 4.47 -6.29
N ARG A 79 -7.41 4.92 -7.38
CA ARG A 79 -6.99 6.13 -8.09
C ARG A 79 -8.09 7.17 -7.96
N GLN A 80 -7.72 8.34 -7.53
CA GLN A 80 -8.66 9.46 -7.45
C GLN A 80 -8.92 10.01 -8.86
N ALA A 81 -10.17 10.26 -9.13
CA ALA A 81 -10.62 10.80 -10.41
C ALA A 81 -10.21 12.27 -10.57
#